data_72c6b22ebb43b4b6303ca871e3e2a33e
#
_entry.id   72c6b22ebb43b4b6303ca871e3e2a33e
#
_cell.length_a   1.000
_cell.length_b   1.000
_cell.length_c   1.000
_cell.angle_alpha   90.00
_cell.angle_beta   90.00
_cell.angle_gamma   90.00
#
_symmetry.space_group_name_H-M   'P 1'
#
loop_
_entity.id
_entity.type
_entity.pdbx_description
1 polymer ?
#
loop_
_entity_poly.entity_id
_entity_poly.type
_entity_poly.pdbx_seq_one_letter_code
_entity_poly.pdbx_strand_id
1 'polypeptide(L)'
;MRMILPIGLFFAFLGDILLLWSFVRGGICFSIGNFCLLFYEIFLFRRENVSFRVLIPAAMIFLLFWGTTMLLYQKEFIDFSSVRVFPAYLFSVSLHGSLGAVLAAVCPIPGIRLFGAGVFLMMISDYILSVHKFKHGANWILRCNSASYFIGTLLVALSLSLPV
;
A
#
# COMPACT_ATOMS: atom_id res chain seq x y z
N MET A 1 -15.07 -12.92 6.00
CA MET A 1 -14.24 -11.97 5.23
C MET A 1 -13.88 -10.68 6.00
N ARG A 2 -14.80 -10.07 6.81
CA ARG A 2 -14.47 -8.85 7.61
C ARG A 2 -13.28 -9.02 8.56
N MET A 3 -12.96 -10.24 9.01
CA MET A 3 -11.80 -10.52 9.87
C MET A 3 -10.44 -10.39 9.18
N ILE A 4 -10.37 -10.45 7.84
CA ILE A 4 -9.11 -10.32 7.10
C ILE A 4 -8.52 -8.92 7.27
N LEU A 5 -9.37 -7.89 7.31
CA LEU A 5 -8.93 -6.51 7.42
C LEU A 5 -8.27 -6.20 8.78
N PRO A 6 -8.85 -6.55 9.94
CA PRO A 6 -8.16 -6.44 11.24
C PRO A 6 -6.85 -7.24 11.29
N ILE A 7 -6.79 -8.41 10.66
CA ILE A 7 -5.56 -9.20 10.58
C ILE A 7 -4.49 -8.44 9.79
N GLY A 8 -4.87 -7.86 8.64
CA GLY A 8 -3.96 -7.03 7.84
C GLY A 8 -3.41 -5.83 8.62
N LEU A 9 -4.28 -5.11 9.33
CA LEU A 9 -3.89 -3.99 10.20
C LEU A 9 -3.00 -4.42 11.36
N PHE A 10 -3.25 -5.60 11.95
CA PHE A 10 -2.40 -6.17 13.00
C PHE A 10 -0.99 -6.44 12.48
N PHE A 11 -0.85 -7.01 11.28
CA PHE A 11 0.47 -7.23 10.68
C PHE A 11 1.16 -5.93 10.28
N ALA A 12 0.42 -4.90 9.87
CA ALA A 12 0.98 -3.57 9.65
C ALA A 12 1.53 -2.98 10.95
N PHE A 13 0.78 -3.02 12.04
CA PHE A 13 1.22 -2.60 13.37
C PHE A 13 2.45 -3.38 13.87
N LEU A 14 2.46 -4.70 13.70
CA LEU A 14 3.61 -5.53 14.04
C LEU A 14 4.83 -5.17 13.17
N GLY A 15 4.60 -4.84 11.91
CA GLY A 15 5.60 -4.32 10.99
C GLY A 15 6.25 -3.04 11.49
N ASP A 16 5.47 -2.08 11.99
CA ASP A 16 5.98 -0.83 12.59
C ASP A 16 6.91 -1.10 13.77
N ILE A 17 6.51 -2.01 14.66
CA ILE A 17 7.36 -2.40 15.82
C ILE A 17 8.67 -3.05 15.34
N LEU A 18 8.59 -4.00 14.42
CA LEU A 18 9.75 -4.74 13.92
C LEU A 18 10.69 -3.87 13.08
N LEU A 19 10.16 -2.83 12.45
CA LEU A 19 10.96 -1.87 11.68
C LEU A 19 11.99 -1.15 12.55
N LEU A 20 11.71 -0.96 13.85
CA LEU A 20 12.63 -0.36 14.80
C LEU A 20 13.92 -1.19 15.00
N TRP A 21 13.83 -2.50 14.81
CA TRP A 21 14.97 -3.41 14.98
C TRP A 21 15.56 -3.92 13.67
N SER A 22 14.71 -4.12 12.66
CA SER A 22 15.15 -4.67 11.39
C SER A 22 14.21 -4.30 10.26
N PHE A 23 14.73 -3.59 9.27
CA PHE A 23 13.98 -3.21 8.07
C PHE A 23 13.41 -4.43 7.33
N VAL A 24 14.17 -5.53 7.27
CA VAL A 24 13.72 -6.77 6.60
C VAL A 24 12.57 -7.43 7.36
N ARG A 25 12.67 -7.53 8.70
CA ARG A 25 11.60 -8.15 9.51
C ARG A 25 10.30 -7.33 9.45
N GLY A 26 10.41 -6.01 9.56
CA GLY A 26 9.28 -5.10 9.38
C GLY A 26 8.66 -5.26 8.00
N GLY A 27 9.47 -5.27 6.94
CA GLY A 27 9.02 -5.44 5.56
C GLY A 27 8.29 -6.77 5.31
N ILE A 28 8.70 -7.87 5.93
CA ILE A 28 8.00 -9.16 5.85
C ILE A 28 6.60 -9.05 6.47
N CYS A 29 6.48 -8.45 7.66
CA CYS A 29 5.18 -8.26 8.31
C CYS A 29 4.26 -7.36 7.50
N PHE A 30 4.77 -6.24 6.97
CA PHE A 30 4.01 -5.39 6.06
C PHE A 30 3.56 -6.14 4.80
N SER A 31 4.43 -6.99 4.22
CA SER A 31 4.05 -7.81 3.06
C SER A 31 2.87 -8.73 3.38
N ILE A 32 2.85 -9.37 4.55
CA ILE A 32 1.72 -10.19 4.99
C ILE A 32 0.47 -9.33 5.13
N GLY A 33 0.57 -8.16 5.75
CA GLY A 33 -0.51 -7.18 5.86
C GLY A 33 -1.07 -6.79 4.49
N ASN A 34 -0.19 -6.44 3.54
CA ASN A 34 -0.55 -6.08 2.17
C ASN A 34 -1.27 -7.21 1.44
N PHE A 35 -0.85 -8.46 1.61
CA PHE A 35 -1.59 -9.60 1.06
C PHE A 35 -2.99 -9.74 1.65
N CYS A 36 -3.17 -9.52 2.95
CA CYS A 36 -4.50 -9.50 3.56
C CYS A 36 -5.39 -8.41 2.96
N LEU A 37 -4.85 -7.19 2.77
CA LEU A 37 -5.55 -6.08 2.14
C LEU A 37 -5.92 -6.41 0.69
N LEU A 38 -4.99 -6.97 -0.09
CA LEU A 38 -5.22 -7.38 -1.47
C LEU A 38 -6.33 -8.45 -1.58
N PHE A 39 -6.33 -9.46 -0.70
CA PHE A 39 -7.41 -10.45 -0.67
C PHE A 39 -8.76 -9.81 -0.36
N TYR A 40 -8.79 -8.84 0.54
CA TYR A 40 -10.01 -8.11 0.85
C TYR A 40 -10.49 -7.26 -0.35
N GLU A 41 -9.59 -6.61 -1.08
CA GLU A 41 -9.89 -5.89 -2.32
C GLU A 41 -10.50 -6.79 -3.38
N ILE A 42 -9.88 -7.95 -3.64
CA ILE A 42 -10.40 -8.93 -4.60
C ILE A 42 -11.81 -9.39 -4.20
N PHE A 43 -12.04 -9.60 -2.90
CA PHE A 43 -13.37 -9.93 -2.40
C PHE A 43 -14.37 -8.78 -2.68
N LEU A 44 -14.00 -7.53 -2.42
CA LEU A 44 -14.85 -6.36 -2.68
C LEU A 44 -15.16 -6.23 -4.19
N PHE A 45 -14.16 -6.38 -5.04
CA PHE A 45 -14.35 -6.38 -6.50
C PHE A 45 -15.40 -7.40 -6.96
N ARG A 46 -15.31 -8.63 -6.43
CA ARG A 46 -16.26 -9.69 -6.77
C ARG A 46 -17.66 -9.43 -6.23
N ARG A 47 -17.74 -8.97 -4.97
CA ARG A 47 -19.03 -8.74 -4.30
C ARG A 47 -19.82 -7.61 -4.95
N GLU A 48 -19.15 -6.52 -5.30
CA GLU A 48 -19.76 -5.34 -5.90
C GLU A 48 -19.88 -5.44 -7.42
N ASN A 49 -19.56 -6.59 -8.01
CA ASN A 49 -19.57 -6.81 -9.47
C ASN A 49 -18.88 -5.69 -10.24
N VAL A 50 -17.74 -5.20 -9.72
CA VAL A 50 -16.99 -4.13 -10.36
C VAL A 50 -16.52 -4.57 -11.74
N SER A 51 -16.82 -3.76 -12.76
CA SER A 51 -16.48 -4.09 -14.14
C SER A 51 -14.98 -4.29 -14.34
N PHE A 52 -14.58 -5.29 -15.10
CA PHE A 52 -13.19 -5.53 -15.49
C PHE A 52 -12.52 -4.33 -16.18
N ARG A 53 -13.29 -3.44 -16.79
CA ARG A 53 -12.76 -2.21 -17.40
C ARG A 53 -12.02 -1.32 -16.40
N VAL A 54 -12.34 -1.44 -15.13
CA VAL A 54 -11.73 -0.70 -14.02
C VAL A 54 -10.30 -1.18 -13.74
N LEU A 55 -9.93 -2.37 -14.20
CA LEU A 55 -8.55 -2.86 -14.11
C LEU A 55 -7.58 -2.08 -15.02
N ILE A 56 -8.09 -1.41 -16.07
CA ILE A 56 -7.24 -0.59 -16.95
C ILE A 56 -6.62 0.58 -16.18
N PRO A 57 -7.38 1.47 -15.52
CA PRO A 57 -6.78 2.53 -14.71
C PRO A 57 -5.96 1.98 -13.54
N ALA A 58 -6.33 0.85 -12.93
CA ALA A 58 -5.50 0.22 -11.90
C ALA A 58 -4.14 -0.21 -12.46
N ALA A 59 -4.11 -0.84 -13.64
CA ALA A 59 -2.87 -1.21 -14.31
C ALA A 59 -2.02 0.02 -14.68
N MET A 60 -2.65 1.12 -15.10
CA MET A 60 -1.94 2.37 -15.40
C MET A 60 -1.27 2.95 -14.14
N ILE A 61 -1.99 2.99 -13.00
CA ILE A 61 -1.44 3.45 -11.72
C ILE A 61 -0.30 2.52 -11.29
N PHE A 62 -0.51 1.20 -11.36
CA PHE A 62 0.52 0.22 -11.07
C PHE A 62 1.78 0.42 -11.91
N LEU A 63 1.63 0.55 -13.24
CA LEU A 63 2.76 0.77 -14.15
C LEU A 63 3.45 2.11 -13.88
N LEU A 64 2.71 3.14 -13.51
CA LEU A 64 3.29 4.43 -13.14
C LEU A 64 4.23 4.28 -11.94
N PHE A 65 3.77 3.67 -10.88
CA PHE A 65 4.55 3.54 -9.65
C PHE A 65 5.64 2.47 -9.74
N TRP A 66 5.27 1.24 -10.05
CA TRP A 66 6.20 0.13 -10.16
C TRP A 66 7.18 0.30 -11.32
N GLY A 67 6.68 0.69 -12.50
CA GLY A 67 7.50 0.92 -13.68
C GLY A 67 8.51 2.05 -13.46
N THR A 68 8.10 3.17 -12.85
CA THR A 68 9.02 4.26 -12.50
C THR A 68 10.10 3.77 -11.53
N THR A 69 9.73 2.96 -10.54
CA THR A 69 10.70 2.38 -9.59
C THR A 69 11.74 1.52 -10.32
N MET A 70 11.31 0.67 -11.25
CA MET A 70 12.22 -0.17 -12.01
C MET A 70 13.13 0.64 -12.94
N LEU A 71 12.61 1.69 -13.55
CA LEU A 71 13.42 2.60 -14.37
C LEU A 71 14.48 3.34 -13.53
N LEU A 72 14.12 3.79 -12.34
CA LEU A 72 15.06 4.45 -11.42
C LEU A 72 16.13 3.47 -10.90
N TYR A 73 15.78 2.22 -10.69
CA TYR A 73 16.71 1.17 -10.32
C TYR A 73 17.68 0.86 -11.48
N GLN A 74 17.17 0.69 -12.71
CA GLN A 74 18.00 0.45 -13.88
C GLN A 74 18.97 1.60 -14.19
N LYS A 75 18.60 2.83 -13.86
CA LYS A 75 19.47 4.02 -14.00
C LYS A 75 20.40 4.25 -12.81
N GLU A 76 20.51 3.27 -11.92
CA GLU A 76 21.35 3.34 -10.71
C GLU A 76 20.98 4.53 -9.79
N PHE A 77 19.79 5.11 -10.00
CA PHE A 77 19.30 6.20 -9.17
C PHE A 77 18.87 5.72 -7.79
N ILE A 78 18.37 4.49 -7.69
CA ILE A 78 18.02 3.80 -6.44
C ILE A 78 18.79 2.49 -6.39
N ASP A 79 19.50 2.22 -5.29
CA ASP A 79 20.19 0.97 -5.07
C ASP A 79 19.47 0.10 -4.03
N PHE A 80 18.98 -1.05 -4.46
CA PHE A 80 18.34 -2.05 -3.59
C PHE A 80 19.31 -3.15 -3.12
N SER A 81 20.61 -3.04 -3.39
CA SER A 81 21.60 -4.07 -3.03
C SER A 81 21.60 -4.40 -1.54
N SER A 82 21.36 -3.39 -0.68
CA SER A 82 21.26 -3.53 0.77
C SER A 82 20.00 -4.28 1.24
N VAL A 83 18.92 -4.30 0.44
CA VAL A 83 17.65 -4.95 0.78
C VAL A 83 17.04 -5.57 -0.49
N ARG A 84 17.58 -6.71 -0.93
CA ARG A 84 17.19 -7.39 -2.18
C ARG A 84 15.71 -7.77 -2.29
N VAL A 85 15.02 -7.93 -1.15
CA VAL A 85 13.59 -8.27 -1.14
C VAL A 85 12.67 -7.05 -1.32
N PHE A 86 13.23 -5.84 -1.26
CA PHE A 86 12.45 -4.60 -1.30
C PHE A 86 11.71 -4.35 -2.63
N PRO A 87 12.27 -4.68 -3.80
CA PRO A 87 11.51 -4.61 -5.05
C PRO A 87 10.23 -5.45 -5.04
N ALA A 88 10.28 -6.68 -4.51
CA ALA A 88 9.09 -7.53 -4.38
C ALA A 88 8.05 -6.94 -3.41
N TYR A 89 8.51 -6.30 -2.33
CA TYR A 89 7.65 -5.55 -1.43
C TYR A 89 6.94 -4.40 -2.16
N LEU A 90 7.68 -3.53 -2.86
CA LEU A 90 7.09 -2.43 -3.61
C LEU A 90 6.15 -2.89 -4.73
N PHE A 91 6.42 -4.04 -5.34
CA PHE A 91 5.50 -4.66 -6.30
C PHE A 91 4.14 -4.94 -5.64
N SER A 92 4.12 -5.61 -4.49
CA SER A 92 2.89 -5.92 -3.76
C SER A 92 2.15 -4.65 -3.33
N VAL A 93 2.87 -3.66 -2.81
CA VAL A 93 2.35 -2.35 -2.42
C VAL A 93 1.71 -1.62 -3.61
N SER A 94 2.38 -1.61 -4.77
CA SER A 94 1.85 -0.97 -5.97
C SER A 94 0.58 -1.67 -6.47
N LEU A 95 0.55 -3.00 -6.39
CA LEU A 95 -0.58 -3.79 -6.85
C LEU A 95 -1.84 -3.47 -6.03
N HIS A 96 -1.77 -3.63 -4.70
CA HIS A 96 -2.93 -3.36 -3.86
C HIS A 96 -3.27 -1.86 -3.80
N GLY A 97 -2.29 -0.96 -3.75
CA GLY A 97 -2.55 0.47 -3.74
C GLY A 97 -3.24 0.99 -5.00
N SER A 98 -2.89 0.45 -6.18
CA SER A 98 -3.56 0.79 -7.43
C SER A 98 -5.01 0.30 -7.50
N LEU A 99 -5.26 -0.91 -6.99
CA LEU A 99 -6.63 -1.44 -6.86
C LEU A 99 -7.45 -0.61 -5.87
N GLY A 100 -6.87 -0.26 -4.73
CA GLY A 100 -7.50 0.60 -3.73
C GLY A 100 -7.87 1.98 -4.30
N ALA A 101 -6.96 2.63 -5.05
CA ALA A 101 -7.24 3.91 -5.70
C ALA A 101 -8.47 3.84 -6.60
N VAL A 102 -8.59 2.77 -7.38
CA VAL A 102 -9.72 2.58 -8.28
C VAL A 102 -11.01 2.28 -7.52
N LEU A 103 -10.98 1.44 -6.47
CA LEU A 103 -12.13 1.22 -5.60
C LEU A 103 -12.62 2.52 -4.98
N ALA A 104 -11.70 3.39 -4.53
CA ALA A 104 -12.05 4.70 -3.98
C ALA A 104 -12.75 5.60 -5.00
N ALA A 105 -12.36 5.52 -6.28
CA ALA A 105 -12.88 6.36 -7.34
C ALA A 105 -14.25 5.90 -7.85
N VAL A 106 -14.45 4.57 -8.00
CA VAL A 106 -15.61 4.04 -8.74
C VAL A 106 -16.72 3.49 -7.85
N CYS A 107 -16.39 3.04 -6.63
CA CYS A 107 -17.39 2.44 -5.77
C CYS A 107 -18.24 3.51 -5.07
N PRO A 108 -19.59 3.44 -5.13
CA PRO A 108 -20.45 4.42 -4.48
C PRO A 108 -20.56 4.24 -2.97
N ILE A 109 -20.15 3.08 -2.42
CA ILE A 109 -20.31 2.71 -1.02
C ILE A 109 -19.24 3.43 -0.18
N PRO A 110 -19.63 4.27 0.82
CA PRO A 110 -18.68 5.09 1.57
C PRO A 110 -17.57 4.29 2.28
N GLY A 111 -17.90 3.14 2.86
CA GLY A 111 -16.93 2.28 3.53
C GLY A 111 -15.85 1.76 2.56
N ILE A 112 -16.24 1.35 1.35
CA ILE A 112 -15.30 0.89 0.31
C ILE A 112 -14.43 2.04 -0.19
N ARG A 113 -15.01 3.23 -0.38
CA ARG A 113 -14.25 4.42 -0.78
C ARG A 113 -13.20 4.80 0.25
N LEU A 114 -13.55 4.81 1.54
CA LEU A 114 -12.60 5.10 2.61
C LEU A 114 -11.50 4.05 2.67
N PHE A 115 -11.86 2.77 2.58
CA PHE A 115 -10.90 1.67 2.52
C PHE A 115 -9.91 1.86 1.38
N GLY A 116 -10.41 2.05 0.16
CA GLY A 116 -9.57 2.23 -1.03
C GLY A 116 -8.67 3.47 -0.96
N ALA A 117 -9.19 4.60 -0.48
CA ALA A 117 -8.40 5.81 -0.26
C ALA A 117 -7.30 5.60 0.79
N GLY A 118 -7.62 4.88 1.87
CA GLY A 118 -6.65 4.53 2.91
C GLY A 118 -5.51 3.68 2.37
N VAL A 119 -5.83 2.62 1.64
CA VAL A 119 -4.85 1.73 1.01
C VAL A 119 -3.96 2.48 0.00
N PHE A 120 -4.55 3.36 -0.81
CA PHE A 120 -3.79 4.20 -1.73
C PHE A 120 -2.81 5.13 -1.00
N LEU A 121 -3.23 5.77 0.10
CA LEU A 121 -2.35 6.61 0.92
C LEU A 121 -1.23 5.81 1.57
N MET A 122 -1.48 4.57 2.00
CA MET A 122 -0.43 3.68 2.51
C MET A 122 0.60 3.38 1.42
N MET A 123 0.18 3.12 0.18
CA MET A 123 1.09 2.97 -0.96
C MET A 123 1.96 4.22 -1.16
N ILE A 124 1.37 5.41 -1.18
CA ILE A 124 2.11 6.67 -1.31
C ILE A 124 3.15 6.82 -0.19
N SER A 125 2.76 6.50 1.04
CA SER A 125 3.65 6.49 2.19
C SER A 125 4.88 5.60 1.97
N ASP A 126 4.69 4.38 1.49
CA ASP A 126 5.77 3.44 1.25
C ASP A 126 6.75 3.92 0.16
N TYR A 127 6.24 4.60 -0.86
CA TYR A 127 7.08 5.25 -1.86
C TYR A 127 7.88 6.43 -1.29
N ILE A 128 7.27 7.24 -0.42
CA ILE A 128 7.95 8.33 0.30
C ILE A 128 9.05 7.76 1.21
N LEU A 129 8.75 6.67 1.94
CA LEU A 129 9.73 5.96 2.76
C LEU A 129 10.90 5.43 1.95
N SER A 130 10.63 4.90 0.75
CA SER A 130 11.65 4.40 -0.17
C SER A 130 12.63 5.51 -0.59
N VAL A 131 12.10 6.68 -0.94
CA VAL A 131 12.93 7.85 -1.28
C VAL A 131 13.80 8.25 -0.09
N HIS A 132 13.22 8.30 1.12
CA HIS A 132 13.99 8.63 2.33
C HIS A 132 15.09 7.60 2.60
N LYS A 133 14.77 6.31 2.52
CA LYS A 133 15.68 5.22 2.84
C LYS A 133 16.85 5.10 1.85
N PHE A 134 16.60 5.22 0.55
CA PHE A 134 17.57 4.93 -0.49
C PHE A 134 18.25 6.17 -1.09
N LYS A 135 17.76 7.38 -0.75
CA LYS A 135 18.34 8.66 -1.21
C LYS A 135 18.77 9.59 -0.08
N HIS A 136 18.80 9.10 1.17
CA HIS A 136 19.14 9.95 2.33
C HIS A 136 18.30 11.24 2.36
N GLY A 137 16.99 11.09 2.22
CA GLY A 137 16.07 12.21 2.17
C GLY A 137 16.03 13.04 3.45
N ALA A 138 15.63 14.29 3.33
CA ALA A 138 15.50 15.20 4.47
C ALA A 138 14.42 14.73 5.47
N ASN A 139 14.55 15.14 6.73
CA ASN A 139 13.63 14.75 7.81
C ASN A 139 12.14 15.10 7.54
N TRP A 140 11.86 16.12 6.73
CA TRP A 140 10.49 16.46 6.38
C TRP A 140 9.83 15.37 5.52
N ILE A 141 10.61 14.65 4.69
CA ILE A 141 10.14 13.51 3.88
C ILE A 141 9.63 12.41 4.82
N LEU A 142 10.36 12.13 5.91
CA LEU A 142 9.94 11.15 6.92
C LEU A 142 8.63 11.57 7.61
N ARG A 143 8.44 12.88 7.87
CA ARG A 143 7.17 13.39 8.42
C ARG A 143 6.01 13.22 7.45
N CYS A 144 6.23 13.49 6.17
CA CYS A 144 5.21 13.25 5.13
C CYS A 144 4.86 11.76 5.03
N ASN A 145 5.87 10.87 5.08
CA ASN A 145 5.65 9.43 5.15
C ASN A 145 4.73 9.07 6.33
N SER A 146 5.12 9.47 7.54
CA SER A 146 4.34 9.15 8.74
C SER A 146 2.91 9.69 8.65
N ALA A 147 2.72 10.93 8.21
CA ALA A 147 1.39 11.53 8.05
C ALA A 147 0.53 10.72 7.07
N SER A 148 1.05 10.41 5.87
CA SER A 148 0.33 9.64 4.87
C SER A 148 -0.02 8.23 5.36
N TYR A 149 0.92 7.57 6.04
CA TYR A 149 0.73 6.24 6.60
C TYR A 149 -0.37 6.22 7.67
N PHE A 150 -0.29 7.09 8.68
CA PHE A 150 -1.27 7.09 9.77
C PHE A 150 -2.65 7.53 9.29
N ILE A 151 -2.75 8.49 8.37
CA ILE A 151 -4.03 8.86 7.75
C ILE A 151 -4.58 7.66 6.96
N GLY A 152 -3.76 7.00 6.16
CA GLY A 152 -4.15 5.82 5.38
C GLY A 152 -4.68 4.70 6.28
N THR A 153 -3.92 4.34 7.32
CA THR A 153 -4.30 3.30 8.29
C THR A 153 -5.60 3.67 9.03
N LEU A 154 -5.77 4.94 9.41
CA LEU A 154 -6.99 5.43 10.05
C LEU A 154 -8.21 5.29 9.12
N LEU A 155 -8.09 5.66 7.84
CA LEU A 155 -9.17 5.51 6.86
C LEU A 155 -9.55 4.03 6.67
N VAL A 156 -8.56 3.13 6.58
CA VAL A 156 -8.80 1.70 6.52
C VAL A 156 -9.52 1.21 7.77
N ALA A 157 -9.11 1.64 8.97
CA ALA A 157 -9.77 1.28 10.22
C ALA A 157 -11.21 1.83 10.29
N LEU A 158 -11.43 3.10 9.93
CA LEU A 158 -12.76 3.72 9.90
C LEU A 158 -13.69 3.05 8.90
N SER A 159 -13.18 2.49 7.82
CA SER A 159 -14.00 1.76 6.84
C SER A 159 -14.74 0.57 7.47
N LEU A 160 -14.21 -0.01 8.57
CA LEU A 160 -14.86 -1.11 9.30
C LEU A 160 -16.16 -0.69 10.01
N SER A 161 -16.28 0.58 10.39
CA SER A 161 -17.46 1.13 11.08
C SER A 161 -18.60 1.52 10.11
N LEU A 162 -18.32 1.54 8.82
CA LEU A 162 -19.27 1.93 7.79
C LEU A 162 -19.87 0.72 7.06
N PRO A 163 -21.04 0.89 6.41
CA PRO A 163 -21.57 -0.12 5.51
C PRO A 163 -20.57 -0.44 4.41
N VAL A 164 -20.26 -1.71 4.28
CA VAL A 164 -19.37 -2.26 3.25
C VAL A 164 -20.15 -3.33 2.49
#